data_fce8cf8923bb2e2ec4aab9f57fe3fe78
#
_entry.id   fce8cf8923bb2e2ec4aab9f57fe3fe78
#
_cell.length_a   1.000
_cell.length_b   1.000
_cell.length_c   1.000
_cell.angle_alpha   90.00
_cell.angle_beta   90.00
_cell.angle_gamma   90.00
#
_symmetry.space_group_name_H-M   'P 1'
#
loop_
_entity.id
_entity.type
_entity.pdbx_description
1 polymer ?
#
loop_
_entity_poly.entity_id
_entity_poly.type
_entity_poly.pdbx_seq_one_letter_code
_entity_poly.pdbx_strand_id
1 'polypeptide(L)'
;MFPLPFGNARYAPIAAEDQGRVIAAILNDSAEHAGKTYPLYGPKELTQYEVADILTQVLGRKITYVPVEIEAFSEIWKEMGYSPYIRQHISAVAQDCRDGVFSGTNDLVEKLTGQKPLQLVDYITKHKAAFTLADKTHTK
;
A
#
# COMPACT_ATOMS: atom_id res chain seq x y z
N MET A 1 2.58 15.89 -6.27
CA MET A 1 1.91 15.04 -7.27
C MET A 1 2.49 13.65 -7.19
N PHE A 2 1.66 12.61 -7.17
CA PHE A 2 2.18 11.24 -7.35
C PHE A 2 1.40 10.50 -8.44
N PRO A 3 2.03 10.26 -9.58
CA PRO A 3 1.43 9.51 -10.67
C PRO A 3 1.52 8.01 -10.37
N LEU A 4 0.39 7.31 -10.43
CA LEU A 4 0.32 5.85 -10.30
C LEU A 4 -0.71 5.26 -11.25
N PRO A 5 -0.51 4.03 -11.73
CA PRO A 5 -1.34 3.42 -12.77
C PRO A 5 -2.55 2.64 -12.23
N PHE A 6 -3.10 3.03 -11.07
CA PHE A 6 -4.17 2.26 -10.43
C PHE A 6 -5.59 2.74 -10.78
N GLY A 7 -5.75 3.82 -11.56
CA GLY A 7 -7.07 4.34 -11.92
C GLY A 7 -7.94 4.64 -10.71
N ASN A 8 -9.16 4.11 -10.71
CA ASN A 8 -10.12 4.22 -9.60
C ASN A 8 -10.16 2.96 -8.71
N ALA A 9 -9.18 2.07 -8.83
CA ALA A 9 -9.12 0.84 -8.04
C ALA A 9 -9.20 1.12 -6.54
N ARG A 10 -9.85 0.20 -5.84
CA ARG A 10 -9.93 0.20 -4.38
C ARG A 10 -9.11 -0.97 -3.84
N TYR A 11 -8.39 -0.73 -2.77
CA TYR A 11 -7.66 -1.74 -2.03
C TYR A 11 -7.54 -1.31 -0.56
N ALA A 12 -7.31 -2.25 0.33
CA ALA A 12 -7.17 -1.98 1.75
C ALA A 12 -5.67 -1.98 2.14
N PRO A 13 -5.00 -0.82 2.19
CA PRO A 13 -3.59 -0.75 2.57
C PRO A 13 -3.39 -1.24 3.99
N ILE A 14 -2.46 -2.18 4.16
CA ILE A 14 -2.09 -2.76 5.45
C ILE A 14 -0.71 -2.27 5.89
N ALA A 15 -0.56 -1.92 7.16
CA ALA A 15 0.73 -1.53 7.72
C ALA A 15 1.68 -2.74 7.83
N ALA A 16 2.96 -2.53 7.54
CA ALA A 16 3.99 -3.57 7.72
C ALA A 16 4.07 -4.06 9.18
N GLU A 17 3.78 -3.20 10.14
CA GLU A 17 3.72 -3.54 11.57
C GLU A 17 2.60 -4.56 11.86
N ASP A 18 1.46 -4.44 11.19
CA ASP A 18 0.35 -5.38 11.32
C ASP A 18 0.71 -6.73 10.71
N GLN A 19 1.35 -6.74 9.56
CA GLN A 19 1.87 -7.97 8.96
C GLN A 19 2.90 -8.65 9.88
N GLY A 20 3.82 -7.87 10.46
CA GLY A 20 4.80 -8.38 11.44
C GLY A 20 4.15 -9.00 12.67
N ARG A 21 3.08 -8.38 13.19
CA ARG A 21 2.32 -8.94 14.33
C ARG A 21 1.64 -10.26 13.98
N VAL A 22 1.05 -10.35 12.79
CA VAL A 22 0.44 -11.60 12.30
C VAL A 22 1.48 -12.69 12.13
N ILE A 23 2.64 -12.39 11.56
CA ILE A 23 3.75 -13.33 11.42
C ILE A 23 4.20 -13.83 12.80
N ALA A 24 4.37 -12.92 13.77
CA ALA A 24 4.75 -13.29 15.14
C ALA A 24 3.69 -14.20 15.80
N ALA A 25 2.41 -13.90 15.64
CA ALA A 25 1.33 -14.72 16.17
C ALA A 25 1.36 -16.14 15.57
N ILE A 26 1.53 -16.25 14.24
CA ILE A 26 1.63 -17.54 13.53
C ILE A 26 2.85 -18.35 14.03
N LEU A 27 4.00 -17.71 14.20
CA LEU A 27 5.21 -18.38 14.66
C LEU A 27 5.11 -18.89 16.10
N ASN A 28 4.37 -18.16 16.95
CA ASN A 28 4.15 -18.57 18.34
C ASN A 28 3.27 -19.81 18.49
N ASP A 29 2.40 -20.08 17.51
CA ASP A 29 1.52 -21.26 17.50
C ASP A 29 1.47 -21.88 16.10
N SER A 30 2.63 -22.24 15.58
CA SER A 30 2.78 -22.69 14.19
C SER A 30 1.97 -23.95 13.86
N ALA A 31 1.70 -24.80 14.84
CA ALA A 31 0.92 -26.03 14.63
C ALA A 31 -0.53 -25.72 14.23
N GLU A 32 -1.15 -24.74 14.87
CA GLU A 32 -2.51 -24.29 14.57
C GLU A 32 -2.64 -23.64 13.18
N HIS A 33 -1.54 -23.13 12.63
CA HIS A 33 -1.50 -22.42 11.37
C HIS A 33 -0.96 -23.23 10.19
N ALA A 34 -0.49 -24.45 10.43
CA ALA A 34 0.08 -25.30 9.38
C ALA A 34 -0.90 -25.53 8.24
N GLY A 35 -0.46 -25.31 7.00
CA GLY A 35 -1.26 -25.50 5.79
C GLY A 35 -2.37 -24.46 5.56
N LYS A 36 -2.46 -23.41 6.39
CA LYS A 36 -3.44 -22.33 6.23
C LYS A 36 -2.85 -21.15 5.44
N THR A 37 -3.71 -20.49 4.67
CA THR A 37 -3.38 -19.24 3.96
C THR A 37 -4.26 -18.12 4.49
N TYR A 38 -3.65 -16.96 4.77
CA TYR A 38 -4.33 -15.81 5.33
C TYR A 38 -4.18 -14.59 4.41
N PRO A 39 -5.22 -14.23 3.63
CA PRO A 39 -5.21 -12.95 2.91
C PRO A 39 -5.34 -11.82 3.93
N LEU A 40 -4.32 -10.97 4.03
CA LEU A 40 -4.29 -9.87 4.98
C LEU A 40 -4.67 -8.56 4.29
N TYR A 41 -5.61 -7.85 4.88
CA TYR A 41 -6.08 -6.55 4.44
C TYR A 41 -5.94 -5.52 5.56
N GLY A 42 -5.77 -4.27 5.17
CA GLY A 42 -5.94 -3.14 6.08
C GLY A 42 -7.40 -2.95 6.52
N PRO A 43 -7.64 -2.00 7.43
CA PRO A 43 -8.96 -1.84 8.07
C PRO A 43 -10.03 -1.24 7.15
N LYS A 44 -9.63 -0.61 6.05
CA LYS A 44 -10.55 0.11 5.17
C LYS A 44 -10.04 0.11 3.72
N GLU A 45 -10.93 -0.14 2.78
CA GLU A 45 -10.65 0.09 1.36
C GLU A 45 -10.59 1.58 1.03
N LEU A 46 -9.56 1.95 0.27
CA LEU A 46 -9.32 3.31 -0.18
C LEU A 46 -8.99 3.31 -1.68
N THR A 47 -9.40 4.38 -2.35
CA THR A 47 -8.88 4.77 -3.65
C THR A 47 -7.59 5.55 -3.46
N GLN A 48 -6.78 5.72 -4.51
CA GLN A 48 -5.60 6.58 -4.46
C GLN A 48 -5.95 8.07 -4.26
N TYR A 49 -7.16 8.49 -4.63
CA TYR A 49 -7.66 9.84 -4.32
C TYR A 49 -7.85 10.02 -2.81
N GLU A 50 -8.52 9.05 -2.15
CA GLU A 50 -8.70 9.07 -0.68
C GLU A 50 -7.36 9.00 0.06
N VAL A 51 -6.40 8.23 -0.46
CA VAL A 51 -5.01 8.20 0.08
C VAL A 51 -4.36 9.58 -0.05
N ALA A 52 -4.49 10.26 -1.20
CA ALA A 52 -3.96 11.60 -1.41
C ALA A 52 -4.58 12.63 -0.46
N ASP A 53 -5.88 12.52 -0.19
CA ASP A 53 -6.58 13.39 0.75
C ASP A 53 -6.07 13.20 2.18
N ILE A 54 -5.91 11.95 2.62
CA ILE A 54 -5.34 11.62 3.93
C ILE A 54 -3.91 12.16 4.06
N LEU A 55 -3.07 11.96 3.05
CA LEU A 55 -1.72 12.50 3.01
C LEU A 55 -1.72 14.04 3.08
N THR A 56 -2.61 14.70 2.33
CA THR A 56 -2.77 16.15 2.36
C THR A 56 -3.11 16.66 3.75
N GLN A 57 -4.07 16.00 4.39
CA GLN A 57 -4.53 16.37 5.74
C GLN A 57 -3.42 16.21 6.78
N VAL A 58 -2.74 15.06 6.80
CA VAL A 58 -1.73 14.76 7.83
C VAL A 58 -0.44 15.55 7.62
N LEU A 59 -0.01 15.72 6.37
CA LEU A 59 1.25 16.40 6.06
C LEU A 59 1.10 17.93 6.00
N GLY A 60 -0.12 18.45 5.90
CA GLY A 60 -0.39 19.89 5.84
C GLY A 60 0.05 20.54 4.53
N ARG A 61 0.18 19.76 3.45
CA ARG A 61 0.52 20.23 2.10
C ARG A 61 -0.30 19.48 1.05
N LYS A 62 -0.69 20.18 -0.01
CA LYS A 62 -1.49 19.55 -1.08
C LYS A 62 -0.73 18.42 -1.77
N ILE A 63 -1.31 17.23 -1.71
CA ILE A 63 -0.85 16.04 -2.43
C ILE A 63 -1.96 15.65 -3.40
N THR A 64 -1.60 15.47 -4.66
CA THR A 64 -2.55 15.15 -5.71
C THR A 64 -2.17 13.83 -6.37
N TYR A 65 -3.10 12.89 -6.36
CA TYR A 65 -3.00 11.68 -7.18
C TYR A 65 -3.29 12.02 -8.64
N VAL A 66 -2.50 11.48 -9.54
CA VAL A 66 -2.70 11.60 -10.99
C VAL A 66 -2.76 10.20 -11.58
N PRO A 67 -3.93 9.71 -12.01
CA PRO A 67 -4.01 8.43 -12.70
C PRO A 67 -3.28 8.52 -14.04
N VAL A 68 -2.46 7.51 -14.31
CA VAL A 68 -1.75 7.35 -15.58
C VAL A 68 -2.04 5.97 -16.17
N GLU A 69 -1.86 5.82 -17.47
CA GLU A 69 -1.97 4.51 -18.09
C GLU A 69 -0.78 3.63 -17.74
N ILE A 70 -1.00 2.31 -17.70
CA ILE A 70 0.02 1.33 -17.29
C ILE A 70 1.25 1.40 -18.18
N GLU A 71 1.04 1.52 -19.49
CA GLU A 71 2.10 1.63 -20.48
C GLU A 71 2.93 2.90 -20.28
N ALA A 72 2.27 4.03 -20.08
CA ALA A 72 2.94 5.32 -19.81
C ALA A 72 3.75 5.28 -18.53
N PHE A 73 3.24 4.65 -17.48
CA PHE A 73 3.96 4.46 -16.22
C PHE A 73 5.19 3.56 -16.41
N SER A 74 5.07 2.47 -17.19
CA SER A 74 6.19 1.58 -17.51
C SER A 74 7.31 2.30 -18.26
N GLU A 75 6.99 3.21 -19.20
CA GLU A 75 8.02 4.00 -19.90
C GLU A 75 8.70 5.01 -18.98
N ILE A 76 7.98 5.68 -18.07
CA ILE A 76 8.59 6.54 -17.03
C ILE A 76 9.61 5.74 -16.21
N TRP A 77 9.26 4.53 -15.79
CA TRP A 77 10.17 3.68 -15.01
C TRP A 77 11.36 3.18 -15.81
N LYS A 78 11.19 2.98 -17.12
CA LYS A 78 12.30 2.65 -18.02
C LYS A 78 13.29 3.80 -18.11
N GLU A 79 12.81 5.04 -18.25
CA GLU A 79 13.66 6.24 -18.25
C GLU A 79 14.40 6.42 -16.91
N MET A 80 13.79 6.02 -15.79
CA MET A 80 14.41 6.00 -14.46
C MET A 80 15.42 4.85 -14.27
N GLY A 81 15.61 3.97 -15.27
CA GLY A 81 16.59 2.88 -15.24
C GLY A 81 16.10 1.58 -14.58
N TYR A 82 14.81 1.44 -14.30
CA TYR A 82 14.29 0.18 -13.76
C TYR A 82 14.34 -0.95 -14.78
N SER A 83 14.68 -2.15 -14.32
CA SER A 83 14.81 -3.34 -15.18
C SER A 83 13.46 -3.72 -15.83
N PRO A 84 13.48 -4.41 -17.00
CA PRO A 84 12.27 -4.93 -17.62
C PRO A 84 11.43 -5.80 -16.70
N TYR A 85 12.08 -6.61 -15.86
CA TYR A 85 11.41 -7.48 -14.88
C TYR A 85 10.60 -6.68 -13.86
N ILE A 86 11.18 -5.65 -13.26
CA ILE A 86 10.47 -4.79 -12.28
C ILE A 86 9.31 -4.06 -12.96
N ARG A 87 9.51 -3.54 -14.16
CA ARG A 87 8.45 -2.85 -14.93
C ARG A 87 7.28 -3.78 -15.24
N GLN A 88 7.56 -5.00 -15.71
CA GLN A 88 6.54 -6.01 -15.95
C GLN A 88 5.77 -6.35 -14.66
N HIS A 89 6.49 -6.58 -13.56
CA HIS A 89 5.87 -6.90 -12.27
C HIS A 89 4.90 -5.79 -11.82
N ILE A 90 5.34 -4.54 -11.83
CA ILE A 90 4.48 -3.41 -11.41
C ILE A 90 3.30 -3.21 -12.38
N SER A 91 3.49 -3.40 -13.69
CA SER A 91 2.41 -3.35 -14.66
C SER A 91 1.35 -4.42 -14.41
N ALA A 92 1.75 -5.65 -14.11
CA ALA A 92 0.84 -6.73 -13.74
C ALA A 92 0.08 -6.42 -12.44
N VAL A 93 0.78 -5.96 -11.40
CA VAL A 93 0.14 -5.54 -10.14
C VAL A 93 -0.85 -4.39 -10.37
N ALA A 94 -0.53 -3.45 -11.23
CA ALA A 94 -1.45 -2.35 -11.56
C ALA A 94 -2.72 -2.85 -12.27
N GLN A 95 -2.58 -3.83 -13.16
CA GLN A 95 -3.72 -4.46 -13.82
C GLN A 95 -4.57 -5.23 -12.80
N ASP A 96 -3.95 -6.06 -11.95
CA ASP A 96 -4.64 -6.79 -10.88
C ASP A 96 -5.40 -5.84 -9.93
N CYS A 97 -4.81 -4.68 -9.60
CA CYS A 97 -5.50 -3.64 -8.84
C CYS A 97 -6.74 -3.11 -9.57
N ARG A 98 -6.62 -2.78 -10.87
CA ARG A 98 -7.74 -2.29 -11.69
C ARG A 98 -8.84 -3.34 -11.82
N ASP A 99 -8.49 -4.61 -11.88
CA ASP A 99 -9.40 -5.75 -11.97
C ASP A 99 -10.01 -6.13 -10.61
N GLY A 100 -9.63 -5.44 -9.54
CA GLY A 100 -10.20 -5.63 -8.20
C GLY A 100 -9.65 -6.84 -7.44
N VAL A 101 -8.56 -7.45 -7.88
CA VAL A 101 -7.94 -8.63 -7.22
C VAL A 101 -7.58 -8.33 -5.76
N PHE A 102 -7.20 -7.09 -5.46
CA PHE A 102 -6.81 -6.66 -4.11
C PHE A 102 -7.92 -5.90 -3.36
N SER A 103 -9.15 -5.95 -3.87
CA SER A 103 -10.30 -5.36 -3.19
C SER A 103 -10.77 -6.22 -2.02
N GLY A 104 -11.49 -5.60 -1.10
CA GLY A 104 -12.04 -6.25 0.09
C GLY A 104 -11.33 -5.87 1.38
N THR A 105 -11.95 -6.30 2.47
CA THR A 105 -11.42 -6.22 3.84
C THR A 105 -11.78 -7.48 4.59
N ASN A 106 -11.07 -7.75 5.68
CA ASN A 106 -11.43 -8.80 6.64
C ASN A 106 -10.95 -8.45 8.04
N ASP A 107 -11.25 -9.29 8.99
CA ASP A 107 -10.88 -9.14 10.40
C ASP A 107 -9.71 -10.06 10.84
N LEU A 108 -8.98 -10.64 9.89
CA LEU A 108 -7.92 -11.61 10.20
C LEU A 108 -6.78 -11.03 11.03
N VAL A 109 -6.39 -9.78 10.82
CA VAL A 109 -5.37 -9.13 11.64
C VAL A 109 -5.81 -9.10 13.10
N GLU A 110 -7.04 -8.65 13.39
CA GLU A 110 -7.58 -8.61 14.75
C GLU A 110 -7.75 -10.02 15.35
N LYS A 111 -8.29 -10.96 14.57
CA LYS A 111 -8.47 -12.34 15.01
C LYS A 111 -7.17 -13.06 15.38
N LEU A 112 -6.12 -12.86 14.58
CA LEU A 112 -4.84 -13.54 14.79
C LEU A 112 -3.97 -12.85 15.86
N THR A 113 -4.12 -11.53 16.03
CA THR A 113 -3.22 -10.75 16.89
C THR A 113 -3.89 -10.22 18.18
N GLY A 114 -5.22 -10.27 18.24
CA GLY A 114 -5.99 -9.63 19.31
C GLY A 114 -6.03 -8.09 19.22
N GLN A 115 -5.48 -7.50 18.17
CA GLN A 115 -5.40 -6.05 17.98
C GLN A 115 -5.91 -5.64 16.61
N LYS A 116 -6.66 -4.54 16.57
CA LYS A 116 -7.14 -3.96 15.30
C LYS A 116 -5.97 -3.53 14.41
N PRO A 117 -6.11 -3.65 13.08
CA PRO A 117 -5.12 -3.13 12.15
C PRO A 117 -5.06 -1.60 12.22
N LEU A 118 -3.87 -1.06 11.99
CA LEU A 118 -3.60 0.37 12.02
C LEU A 118 -4.31 1.08 10.87
N GLN A 119 -4.98 2.20 11.16
CA GLN A 119 -5.55 3.04 10.12
C GLN A 119 -4.44 3.76 9.34
N LEU A 120 -4.67 4.04 8.05
CA LEU A 120 -3.68 4.74 7.24
C LEU A 120 -3.32 6.11 7.80
N VAL A 121 -4.30 6.85 8.33
CA VAL A 121 -4.08 8.16 8.95
C VAL A 121 -3.14 8.08 10.16
N ASP A 122 -3.29 7.04 10.99
CA ASP A 122 -2.46 6.83 12.18
C ASP A 122 -1.04 6.42 11.76
N TYR A 123 -0.91 5.54 10.75
CA TYR A 123 0.37 5.15 10.18
C TYR A 123 1.16 6.35 9.66
N ILE A 124 0.54 7.20 8.82
CA ILE A 124 1.19 8.39 8.26
C ILE A 124 1.56 9.37 9.39
N THR A 125 0.69 9.54 10.37
CA THR A 125 0.96 10.42 11.53
C THR A 125 2.17 9.95 12.31
N LYS A 126 2.25 8.65 12.61
CA LYS A 126 3.36 8.02 13.32
C LYS A 126 4.68 8.15 12.57
N HIS A 127 4.65 8.02 11.25
CA HIS A 127 5.83 8.06 10.38
C HIS A 127 6.00 9.39 9.64
N LYS A 128 5.38 10.47 10.11
CA LYS A 128 5.35 11.77 9.43
C LYS A 128 6.73 12.27 9.01
N ALA A 129 7.75 12.04 9.83
CA ALA A 129 9.13 12.45 9.54
C ALA A 129 9.68 11.82 8.25
N ALA A 130 9.37 10.56 7.96
CA ALA A 130 9.81 9.87 6.75
C ALA A 130 9.21 10.50 5.48
N PHE A 131 7.97 10.97 5.55
CA PHE A 131 7.30 11.64 4.42
C PHE A 131 7.77 13.07 4.17
N THR A 132 8.44 13.70 5.14
CA THR A 132 9.01 15.05 5.01
C THR A 132 10.47 15.01 4.56
N LEU A 133 11.21 13.95 4.84
CA LEU A 133 12.60 13.77 4.40
C LEU A 133 12.69 13.45 2.89
N ALA A 134 11.71 12.80 2.31
CA ALA A 134 11.67 12.47 0.88
C ALA A 134 11.70 13.71 -0.03
N ASP A 135 11.25 14.87 0.43
CA ASP A 135 11.33 16.12 -0.34
C ASP A 135 12.76 16.67 -0.51
N LYS A 136 13.71 16.20 0.29
CA LYS A 136 15.12 16.69 0.25
C LYS A 136 16.03 15.90 -0.69
N THR A 137 15.61 14.74 -1.19
CA THR A 137 16.44 13.84 -1.99
C THR A 137 16.22 13.95 -3.50
N HIS A 138 15.26 14.76 -3.97
CA HIS A 138 14.98 14.95 -5.39
C HIS A 138 15.53 16.25 -5.97
N THR A 139 16.47 16.91 -5.26
CA THR A 139 17.19 18.08 -5.77
C THR A 139 18.67 17.73 -5.99
N LYS A 140 18.93 16.84 -6.98
CA LYS A 140 20.24 16.75 -7.64
C LYS A 140 20.02 16.28 -9.06
#